data_8ae93b7d29b67e7e07e39feef29dbe4c
#
_entry.id   8ae93b7d29b67e7e07e39feef29dbe4c
#
_cell.length_a   1.000
_cell.length_b   1.000
_cell.length_c   1.000
_cell.angle_alpha   90.00
_cell.angle_beta   90.00
_cell.angle_gamma   90.00
#
_symmetry.space_group_name_H-M   'P 1'
#
loop_
_entity.id
_entity.type
_entity.pdbx_description
1 polymer ?
#
loop_
_entity_poly.entity_id
_entity_poly.type
_entity_poly.pdbx_seq_one_letter_code
_entity_poly.pdbx_strand_id
1 'polypeptide(L)'
;KVAKTPKAVNIIKNKVLLSKIEFVGGNKKNEQWMRRACKVHVGDSVNKHDIDESVSIYYGTGSYKSVTYTLHHDLATPGGYILRFNLVEKQPHDFGLGFRFDTQDMLSVLLRVGINSNRMSGWKADLDAKLGGNQWLKFNLSYGHLLYPKINLSYHFRNSELDVYDMNQLDMNEKFLQHKFRLSLSNNYTRTFCAGFGFETEM
;
A
#
# COMPACT_ATOMS: atom_id res chain seq x y z
N LYS A 1 9.80 -10.43 42.39
CA LYS A 1 10.06 -9.03 42.01
C LYS A 1 9.11 -8.70 40.85
N VAL A 2 8.08 -7.92 41.14
CA VAL A 2 7.12 -7.43 40.13
C VAL A 2 7.87 -6.41 39.28
N ALA A 3 7.98 -6.67 37.99
CA ALA A 3 8.53 -5.71 37.03
C ALA A 3 7.62 -4.48 37.00
N LYS A 4 8.13 -3.33 37.43
CA LYS A 4 7.41 -2.05 37.34
C LYS A 4 7.14 -1.74 35.87
N THR A 5 5.87 -1.66 35.52
CA THR A 5 5.44 -1.18 34.19
C THR A 5 6.04 0.21 33.97
N PRO A 6 6.76 0.45 32.85
CA PRO A 6 7.36 1.76 32.61
C PRO A 6 6.25 2.80 32.48
N LYS A 7 6.38 3.91 33.23
CA LYS A 7 5.46 5.05 33.17
C LYS A 7 5.45 5.59 31.72
N ALA A 8 4.26 5.72 31.12
CA ALA A 8 4.10 6.37 29.84
C ALA A 8 4.61 7.83 29.92
N VAL A 9 5.54 8.17 29.05
CA VAL A 9 6.10 9.53 29.00
C VAL A 9 5.12 10.42 28.23
N ASN A 10 4.71 11.53 28.84
CA ASN A 10 3.82 12.48 28.20
C ASN A 10 4.61 13.44 27.30
N ILE A 11 4.77 13.06 26.03
CA ILE A 11 5.56 13.79 25.03
C ILE A 11 4.80 14.99 24.43
N ILE A 12 3.53 15.18 24.80
CA ILE A 12 2.68 16.20 24.18
C ILE A 12 3.21 17.62 24.44
N LYS A 13 3.93 17.82 25.54
CA LYS A 13 4.44 19.15 25.96
C LYS A 13 5.96 19.26 26.02
N ASN A 14 6.71 18.16 26.02
CA ASN A 14 8.15 18.18 26.23
C ASN A 14 8.89 17.56 25.03
N LYS A 15 9.98 18.21 24.62
CA LYS A 15 10.93 17.61 23.71
C LYS A 15 11.75 16.54 24.42
N VAL A 16 12.05 15.44 23.76
CA VAL A 16 12.87 14.35 24.29
C VAL A 16 14.11 14.16 23.42
N LEU A 17 15.26 13.95 24.05
CA LEU A 17 16.51 13.68 23.35
C LEU A 17 16.57 12.22 22.94
N LEU A 18 16.78 11.95 21.65
CA LEU A 18 16.90 10.60 21.12
C LEU A 18 18.35 10.11 21.19
N SER A 19 18.59 9.07 21.99
CA SER A 19 19.88 8.38 22.05
C SER A 19 20.01 7.25 21.02
N LYS A 20 18.89 6.61 20.67
CA LYS A 20 18.85 5.48 19.73
C LYS A 20 17.52 5.35 19.02
N ILE A 21 17.56 4.83 17.78
CA ILE A 21 16.37 4.47 17.02
C ILE A 21 16.45 3.00 16.66
N GLU A 22 15.41 2.24 17.01
CA GLU A 22 15.29 0.81 16.77
C GLU A 22 14.06 0.50 15.90
N PHE A 23 14.17 -0.50 15.04
CA PHE A 23 13.07 -1.01 14.23
C PHE A 23 12.84 -2.48 14.58
N VAL A 24 11.61 -2.84 14.93
CA VAL A 24 11.23 -4.19 15.35
C VAL A 24 10.08 -4.69 14.49
N GLY A 25 10.17 -5.92 14.00
CA GLY A 25 9.11 -6.60 13.27
C GLY A 25 9.07 -6.32 11.75
N GLY A 26 10.00 -5.52 11.22
CA GLY A 26 10.12 -5.25 9.79
C GLY A 26 11.24 -6.04 9.11
N ASN A 27 11.22 -6.07 7.78
CA ASN A 27 12.29 -6.69 6.98
C ASN A 27 13.59 -5.88 7.12
N LYS A 28 14.67 -6.54 7.53
CA LYS A 28 16.01 -5.91 7.70
C LYS A 28 16.50 -5.19 6.43
N LYS A 29 16.09 -5.65 5.24
CA LYS A 29 16.45 -4.99 3.97
C LYS A 29 15.83 -3.60 3.81
N ASN A 30 14.73 -3.33 4.50
CA ASN A 30 14.04 -2.04 4.50
C ASN A 30 14.61 -1.07 5.53
N GLU A 31 15.40 -1.55 6.51
CA GLU A 31 15.86 -0.74 7.65
C GLU A 31 16.73 0.44 7.22
N GLN A 32 17.64 0.26 6.29
CA GLN A 32 18.49 1.34 5.80
C GLN A 32 17.67 2.46 5.16
N TRP A 33 16.66 2.09 4.40
CA TRP A 33 15.76 3.07 3.82
C TRP A 33 14.93 3.76 4.90
N MET A 34 14.39 3.02 5.85
CA MET A 34 13.59 3.58 6.95
C MET A 34 14.39 4.61 7.74
N ARG A 35 15.66 4.33 8.02
CA ARG A 35 16.58 5.28 8.65
C ARG A 35 16.77 6.56 7.85
N ARG A 36 16.87 6.46 6.51
CA ARG A 36 17.00 7.64 5.63
C ARG A 36 15.71 8.44 5.48
N ALA A 37 14.57 7.76 5.46
CA ALA A 37 13.25 8.38 5.35
C ALA A 37 12.72 8.93 6.69
N CYS A 38 13.35 8.56 7.80
CA CYS A 38 13.00 9.03 9.13
C CYS A 38 13.21 10.54 9.21
N LYS A 39 12.23 11.26 9.75
CA LYS A 39 12.34 12.70 10.00
C LYS A 39 13.14 13.03 11.25
N VAL A 40 13.37 12.04 12.10
CA VAL A 40 14.07 12.18 13.38
C VAL A 40 15.36 11.36 13.34
N HIS A 41 16.43 11.91 13.92
CA HIS A 41 17.73 11.28 13.93
C HIS A 41 18.24 11.14 15.36
N VAL A 42 19.23 10.28 15.55
CA VAL A 42 19.91 10.12 16.83
C VAL A 42 20.61 11.44 17.19
N GLY A 43 20.41 11.92 18.41
CA GLY A 43 20.90 13.21 18.87
C GLY A 43 19.90 14.36 18.76
N ASP A 44 18.78 14.16 18.06
CA ASP A 44 17.75 15.17 17.91
C ASP A 44 16.91 15.30 19.20
N SER A 45 16.48 16.54 19.46
CA SER A 45 15.46 16.84 20.46
C SER A 45 14.11 16.93 19.78
N VAL A 46 13.32 15.86 19.88
CA VAL A 46 12.08 15.64 19.10
C VAL A 46 10.84 15.82 19.95
N ASN A 47 9.77 16.22 19.30
CA ASN A 47 8.42 16.24 19.85
C ASN A 47 7.57 15.10 19.26
N LYS A 48 6.34 14.98 19.75
CA LYS A 48 5.41 13.96 19.26
C LYS A 48 5.11 14.12 17.76
N HIS A 49 4.99 15.35 17.26
CA HIS A 49 4.66 15.64 15.87
C HIS A 49 5.74 15.10 14.91
N ASP A 50 7.01 15.26 15.23
CA ASP A 50 8.13 14.81 14.41
C ASP A 50 8.14 13.26 14.30
N ILE A 51 7.79 12.58 15.41
CA ILE A 51 7.68 11.11 15.42
C ILE A 51 6.46 10.66 14.63
N ASP A 52 5.30 11.30 14.80
CA ASP A 52 4.07 10.97 14.08
C ASP A 52 4.22 11.20 12.57
N GLU A 53 5.02 12.18 12.15
CA GLU A 53 5.35 12.41 10.75
C GLU A 53 6.15 11.24 10.19
N SER A 54 7.15 10.74 10.92
CA SER A 54 7.91 9.54 10.54
C SER A 54 7.03 8.29 10.46
N VAL A 55 6.12 8.09 11.41
CA VAL A 55 5.11 7.02 11.37
C VAL A 55 4.26 7.13 10.11
N SER A 56 3.83 8.34 9.76
CA SER A 56 3.00 8.60 8.58
C SER A 56 3.73 8.28 7.28
N ILE A 57 5.03 8.58 7.19
CA ILE A 57 5.87 8.23 6.04
C ILE A 57 5.92 6.70 5.88
N TYR A 58 6.21 5.96 6.97
CA TYR A 58 6.28 4.50 6.91
C TYR A 58 4.95 3.85 6.56
N TYR A 59 3.86 4.33 7.18
CA TYR A 59 2.53 3.83 6.88
C TYR A 59 2.10 4.14 5.44
N GLY A 60 2.47 5.33 4.94
CA GLY A 60 2.19 5.79 3.57
C GLY A 60 2.84 4.94 2.47
N THR A 61 3.88 4.15 2.79
CA THR A 61 4.47 3.21 1.82
C THR A 61 3.50 2.09 1.41
N GLY A 62 2.45 1.85 2.21
CA GLY A 62 1.50 0.77 2.01
C GLY A 62 2.03 -0.63 2.34
N SER A 63 3.29 -0.76 2.75
CA SER A 63 3.96 -2.03 3.06
C SER A 63 3.63 -2.57 4.46
N TYR A 64 3.15 -1.71 5.35
CA TYR A 64 2.85 -2.07 6.73
C TYR A 64 1.35 -2.06 7.01
N LYS A 65 0.88 -3.05 7.76
CA LYS A 65 -0.48 -3.12 8.31
C LYS A 65 -0.63 -2.15 9.47
N SER A 66 0.39 -2.06 10.30
CA SER A 66 0.44 -1.08 11.37
C SER A 66 1.88 -0.62 11.64
N VAL A 67 2.03 0.63 12.03
CA VAL A 67 3.28 1.25 12.46
C VAL A 67 2.96 1.95 13.77
N THR A 68 3.57 1.51 14.84
CA THR A 68 3.45 2.12 16.16
C THR A 68 4.83 2.42 16.71
N TYR A 69 4.93 3.23 17.74
CA TYR A 69 6.21 3.47 18.40
C TYR A 69 6.08 3.43 19.91
N THR A 70 7.20 3.15 20.55
CA THR A 70 7.38 3.22 22.00
C THR A 70 8.65 3.97 22.33
N LEU A 71 8.62 4.72 23.42
CA LEU A 71 9.79 5.40 23.97
C LEU A 71 10.21 4.73 25.26
N HIS A 72 11.48 4.42 25.37
CA HIS A 72 12.10 3.84 26.54
C HIS A 72 13.22 4.75 27.02
N HIS A 73 13.36 4.89 28.32
CA HIS A 73 14.55 5.55 28.89
C HIS A 73 15.81 4.78 28.51
N ASP A 74 16.81 5.49 28.07
CA ASP A 74 18.13 4.90 27.84
C ASP A 74 18.92 4.95 29.14
N LEU A 75 19.27 3.77 29.65
CA LEU A 75 20.05 3.64 30.86
C LEU A 75 21.54 4.01 30.66
N ALA A 76 22.00 3.99 29.40
CA ALA A 76 23.39 4.32 29.07
C ALA A 76 23.61 5.83 28.88
N THR A 77 22.56 6.58 28.54
CA THR A 77 22.66 8.02 28.27
C THR A 77 21.72 8.77 29.22
N PRO A 78 22.22 9.51 30.22
CA PRO A 78 21.39 10.27 31.14
C PRO A 78 20.48 11.24 30.39
N GLY A 79 19.14 11.11 30.61
CA GLY A 79 18.14 11.93 29.91
C GLY A 79 17.84 11.57 28.46
N GLY A 80 18.50 10.53 27.94
CA GLY A 80 18.25 10.01 26.59
C GLY A 80 17.08 9.03 26.54
N TYR A 81 16.46 8.95 25.35
CA TYR A 81 15.37 8.02 25.06
C TYR A 81 15.68 7.18 23.84
N ILE A 82 15.30 5.91 23.89
CA ILE A 82 15.34 4.98 22.77
C ILE A 82 13.95 5.02 22.12
N LEU A 83 13.90 5.44 20.87
CA LEU A 83 12.69 5.40 20.06
C LEU A 83 12.64 4.05 19.33
N ARG A 84 11.64 3.25 19.63
CA ARG A 84 11.42 1.94 18.99
C ARG A 84 10.17 1.99 18.14
N PHE A 85 10.34 1.81 16.81
CA PHE A 85 9.23 1.60 15.88
C PHE A 85 8.87 0.12 15.84
N ASN A 86 7.60 -0.19 16.12
CA ASN A 86 7.04 -1.53 16.00
C ASN A 86 6.26 -1.62 14.70
N LEU A 87 6.71 -2.52 13.83
CA LEU A 87 6.25 -2.64 12.45
C LEU A 87 5.55 -3.97 12.26
N VAL A 88 4.33 -3.94 11.74
CA VAL A 88 3.62 -5.13 11.31
C VAL A 88 3.49 -5.08 9.80
N GLU A 89 4.22 -5.93 9.10
CA GLU A 89 4.16 -5.99 7.63
C GLU A 89 2.80 -6.52 7.16
N LYS A 90 2.36 -6.05 5.99
CA LYS A 90 1.25 -6.65 5.28
C LYS A 90 1.67 -8.00 4.71
N GLN A 91 0.71 -8.90 4.56
CA GLN A 91 0.96 -10.13 3.80
C GLN A 91 1.30 -9.78 2.35
N PRO A 92 2.34 -10.41 1.79
CA PRO A 92 2.82 -10.08 0.45
C PRO A 92 1.90 -10.59 -0.65
N HIS A 93 1.10 -11.60 -0.35
CA HIS A 93 0.26 -12.27 -1.32
C HIS A 93 -1.18 -12.27 -0.85
N ASP A 94 -2.09 -12.01 -1.76
CA ASP A 94 -3.52 -12.13 -1.53
C ASP A 94 -4.14 -13.01 -2.62
N PHE A 95 -5.10 -13.83 -2.20
CA PHE A 95 -5.90 -14.66 -3.07
C PHE A 95 -7.37 -14.47 -2.70
N GLY A 96 -8.20 -14.28 -3.70
CA GLY A 96 -9.64 -14.11 -3.52
C GLY A 96 -10.41 -14.96 -4.53
N LEU A 97 -11.45 -15.63 -4.04
CA LEU A 97 -12.45 -16.31 -4.84
C LEU A 97 -13.81 -15.78 -4.45
N GLY A 98 -14.61 -15.39 -5.42
CA GLY A 98 -15.96 -14.92 -5.20
C GLY A 98 -16.94 -15.51 -6.22
N PHE A 99 -18.19 -15.60 -5.82
CA PHE A 99 -19.28 -15.99 -6.69
C PHE A 99 -20.32 -14.87 -6.72
N ARG A 100 -20.83 -14.60 -7.90
CA ARG A 100 -21.87 -13.63 -8.11
C ARG A 100 -22.98 -14.27 -8.93
N PHE A 101 -24.20 -14.09 -8.49
CA PHE A 101 -25.39 -14.49 -9.23
C PHE A 101 -26.24 -13.25 -9.50
N ASP A 102 -26.55 -13.00 -10.76
CA ASP A 102 -27.48 -11.96 -11.17
C ASP A 102 -28.28 -12.44 -12.40
N THR A 103 -29.32 -11.67 -12.75
CA THR A 103 -30.23 -12.02 -13.83
C THR A 103 -29.60 -11.85 -15.21
N GLN A 104 -28.55 -11.07 -15.33
CA GLN A 104 -27.91 -10.75 -16.61
C GLN A 104 -26.76 -11.72 -16.93
N ASP A 105 -25.92 -12.00 -15.95
CA ASP A 105 -24.75 -12.85 -16.10
C ASP A 105 -24.98 -14.28 -15.61
N MET A 106 -26.17 -14.57 -15.04
CA MET A 106 -26.47 -15.80 -14.32
C MET A 106 -25.47 -16.06 -13.19
N LEU A 107 -24.53 -16.97 -13.42
CA LEU A 107 -23.45 -17.28 -12.47
C LEU A 107 -22.13 -16.72 -12.97
N SER A 108 -21.45 -15.96 -12.14
CA SER A 108 -20.10 -15.47 -12.41
C SER A 108 -19.15 -15.88 -11.30
N VAL A 109 -17.95 -16.24 -11.70
CA VAL A 109 -16.83 -16.53 -10.78
C VAL A 109 -15.83 -15.38 -10.85
N LEU A 110 -15.48 -14.86 -9.69
CA LEU A 110 -14.50 -13.79 -9.53
C LEU A 110 -13.23 -14.38 -8.93
N LEU A 111 -12.10 -14.14 -9.58
CA LEU A 111 -10.78 -14.56 -9.14
C LEU A 111 -9.91 -13.33 -8.94
N ARG A 112 -9.18 -13.32 -7.84
CA ARG A 112 -8.17 -12.32 -7.53
C ARG A 112 -6.88 -13.00 -7.08
N VAL A 113 -5.77 -12.60 -7.67
CA VAL A 113 -4.42 -13.00 -7.24
C VAL A 113 -3.55 -11.76 -7.17
N GLY A 114 -3.02 -11.49 -5.99
CA GLY A 114 -2.09 -10.39 -5.73
C GLY A 114 -0.75 -10.91 -5.27
N ILE A 115 0.32 -10.46 -5.90
CA ILE A 115 1.70 -10.77 -5.53
C ILE A 115 2.45 -9.47 -5.29
N ASN A 116 2.99 -9.33 -4.08
CA ASN A 116 3.73 -8.15 -3.69
C ASN A 116 5.10 -8.55 -3.12
N SER A 117 6.15 -7.88 -3.53
CA SER A 117 7.52 -8.19 -3.06
C SER A 117 7.78 -7.70 -1.66
N ASN A 118 6.92 -7.33 -0.81
CA ASN A 118 7.15 -6.84 0.59
C ASN A 118 8.36 -5.94 0.80
N ARG A 119 8.91 -5.41 -0.29
CA ARG A 119 10.02 -4.46 -0.27
C ARG A 119 9.46 -3.08 -0.53
N MET A 120 9.98 -2.08 0.12
CA MET A 120 9.66 -0.67 -0.18
C MET A 120 10.04 -0.28 -1.60
N SER A 121 10.88 -1.09 -2.22
CA SER A 121 11.26 -1.05 -3.61
C SER A 121 11.05 -2.45 -4.18
N GLY A 122 10.15 -2.59 -5.13
CA GLY A 122 9.89 -3.90 -5.72
C GLY A 122 8.66 -3.95 -6.62
N TRP A 123 8.41 -5.16 -7.07
CA TRP A 123 7.31 -5.47 -7.97
C TRP A 123 6.02 -5.76 -7.19
N LYS A 124 4.93 -5.30 -7.75
CA LYS A 124 3.59 -5.70 -7.38
C LYS A 124 2.84 -6.10 -8.63
N ALA A 125 2.26 -7.30 -8.63
CA ALA A 125 1.43 -7.82 -9.71
C ALA A 125 0.06 -8.19 -9.15
N ASP A 126 -1.00 -7.67 -9.75
CA ASP A 126 -2.39 -7.98 -9.40
C ASP A 126 -3.08 -8.52 -10.65
N LEU A 127 -3.76 -9.63 -10.53
CA LEU A 127 -4.61 -10.24 -11.54
C LEU A 127 -6.01 -10.37 -10.98
N ASP A 128 -6.97 -9.71 -11.61
CA ASP A 128 -8.40 -9.85 -11.30
C ASP A 128 -9.10 -10.39 -12.55
N ALA A 129 -9.93 -11.40 -12.42
CA ALA A 129 -10.70 -11.98 -13.50
C ALA A 129 -12.14 -12.23 -13.09
N LYS A 130 -13.06 -12.01 -14.04
CA LYS A 130 -14.45 -12.43 -13.94
C LYS A 130 -14.74 -13.39 -15.09
N LEU A 131 -15.23 -14.56 -14.76
CA LEU A 131 -15.68 -15.59 -15.70
C LEU A 131 -17.19 -15.74 -15.56
N GLY A 132 -17.91 -15.78 -16.66
CA GLY A 132 -19.37 -15.83 -16.73
C GLY A 132 -19.89 -15.16 -17.99
N GLY A 133 -21.12 -14.67 -18.01
CA GLY A 133 -21.71 -14.03 -19.19
C GLY A 133 -20.87 -12.85 -19.71
N ASN A 134 -20.67 -11.84 -18.87
CA ASN A 134 -19.78 -10.71 -19.17
C ASN A 134 -18.40 -10.97 -18.55
N GLN A 135 -17.44 -11.31 -19.38
CA GLN A 135 -16.09 -11.69 -18.94
C GLN A 135 -15.15 -10.49 -18.96
N TRP A 136 -14.28 -10.41 -17.97
CA TRP A 136 -13.19 -9.44 -18.00
C TRP A 136 -11.96 -9.97 -17.28
N LEU A 137 -10.81 -9.46 -17.68
CA LEU A 137 -9.51 -9.72 -17.08
C LEU A 137 -8.80 -8.39 -16.88
N LYS A 138 -8.32 -8.13 -15.68
CA LYS A 138 -7.47 -6.98 -15.35
C LYS A 138 -6.13 -7.47 -14.84
N PHE A 139 -5.09 -7.08 -15.50
CA PHE A 139 -3.72 -7.32 -15.07
C PHE A 139 -3.04 -5.99 -14.77
N ASN A 140 -2.46 -5.87 -13.59
CA ASN A 140 -1.70 -4.69 -13.19
C ASN A 140 -0.32 -5.13 -12.72
N LEU A 141 0.70 -4.57 -13.32
CA LEU A 141 2.08 -4.74 -12.91
C LEU A 141 2.66 -3.39 -12.53
N SER A 142 3.20 -3.28 -11.35
CA SER A 142 3.84 -2.05 -10.91
C SER A 142 5.21 -2.34 -10.33
N TYR A 143 6.14 -1.45 -10.64
CA TYR A 143 7.45 -1.40 -10.02
C TYR A 143 7.61 -0.05 -9.34
N GLY A 144 7.82 -0.07 -8.04
CA GLY A 144 8.01 1.13 -7.25
C GLY A 144 9.37 1.14 -6.57
N HIS A 145 10.01 2.30 -6.59
CA HIS A 145 11.16 2.62 -5.79
C HIS A 145 10.90 3.96 -5.11
N LEU A 146 11.37 4.12 -3.90
CA LEU A 146 11.06 5.30 -3.08
C LEU A 146 11.63 6.61 -3.58
N LEU A 147 12.76 6.53 -4.28
CA LEU A 147 13.46 7.70 -4.82
C LEU A 147 13.15 7.96 -6.30
N TYR A 148 12.44 7.04 -6.96
CA TYR A 148 12.15 7.11 -8.38
C TYR A 148 10.66 7.01 -8.62
N PRO A 149 10.16 7.54 -9.75
CA PRO A 149 8.78 7.37 -10.13
C PRO A 149 8.37 5.90 -10.17
N LYS A 150 7.18 5.61 -9.68
CA LYS A 150 6.56 4.31 -9.79
C LYS A 150 6.09 4.10 -11.23
N ILE A 151 6.52 3.00 -11.82
CA ILE A 151 6.09 2.55 -13.15
C ILE A 151 4.90 1.62 -12.96
N ASN A 152 3.80 1.89 -13.64
CA ASN A 152 2.63 1.02 -13.64
C ASN A 152 2.28 0.65 -15.08
N LEU A 153 2.09 -0.64 -15.28
CA LEU A 153 1.60 -1.23 -16.51
C LEU A 153 0.27 -1.90 -16.20
N SER A 154 -0.79 -1.55 -16.90
CA SER A 154 -2.08 -2.22 -16.76
C SER A 154 -2.65 -2.63 -18.10
N TYR A 155 -3.24 -3.80 -18.10
CA TYR A 155 -3.98 -4.34 -19.22
C TYR A 155 -5.37 -4.73 -18.75
N HIS A 156 -6.38 -4.33 -19.49
CA HIS A 156 -7.77 -4.67 -19.24
C HIS A 156 -8.39 -5.23 -20.50
N PHE A 157 -8.83 -6.45 -20.42
CA PHE A 157 -9.65 -7.13 -21.41
C PHE A 157 -11.08 -7.20 -20.92
N ARG A 158 -12.03 -6.92 -21.80
CA ARG A 158 -13.46 -7.05 -21.53
C ARG A 158 -14.16 -7.62 -22.75
N ASN A 159 -14.94 -8.66 -22.51
CA ASN A 159 -15.89 -9.22 -23.47
C ASN A 159 -17.28 -9.15 -22.82
N SER A 160 -18.16 -8.35 -23.38
CA SER A 160 -19.50 -8.15 -22.82
C SER A 160 -20.54 -8.16 -23.93
N GLU A 161 -21.70 -8.71 -23.59
CA GLU A 161 -22.88 -8.69 -24.43
C GLU A 161 -23.89 -7.69 -23.83
N LEU A 162 -24.48 -6.88 -24.68
CA LEU A 162 -25.52 -5.93 -24.32
C LEU A 162 -26.79 -6.26 -25.10
N ASP A 163 -27.81 -6.64 -24.36
CA ASP A 163 -29.15 -6.82 -24.92
C ASP A 163 -29.90 -5.49 -24.87
N VAL A 164 -30.27 -4.98 -26.01
CA VAL A 164 -31.11 -3.78 -26.15
C VAL A 164 -32.54 -4.21 -26.34
N TYR A 165 -33.44 -3.70 -25.50
CA TYR A 165 -34.85 -3.98 -25.55
C TYR A 165 -35.60 -2.73 -25.99
N ASP A 166 -36.51 -2.88 -26.98
CA ASP A 166 -37.51 -1.88 -27.30
C ASP A 166 -38.91 -2.46 -27.02
N MET A 167 -39.75 -1.70 -26.31
CA MET A 167 -41.08 -2.10 -25.90
C MET A 167 -41.19 -3.52 -25.34
N ASN A 168 -40.24 -3.95 -24.49
CA ASN A 168 -40.14 -5.30 -23.92
C ASN A 168 -39.81 -6.42 -24.92
N GLN A 169 -39.44 -6.10 -26.14
CA GLN A 169 -38.91 -7.06 -27.09
C GLN A 169 -37.41 -6.88 -27.27
N LEU A 170 -36.67 -7.98 -27.37
CA LEU A 170 -35.25 -7.93 -27.69
C LEU A 170 -35.08 -7.37 -29.11
N ASP A 171 -34.53 -6.16 -29.19
CA ASP A 171 -34.31 -5.48 -30.47
C ASP A 171 -32.95 -5.85 -31.05
N MET A 172 -31.92 -5.81 -30.24
CA MET A 172 -30.54 -6.06 -30.66
C MET A 172 -29.70 -6.69 -29.55
N ASN A 173 -28.83 -7.61 -29.96
CA ASN A 173 -27.75 -8.13 -29.09
C ASN A 173 -26.42 -7.69 -29.67
N GLU A 174 -25.72 -6.83 -28.96
CA GLU A 174 -24.39 -6.35 -29.36
C GLU A 174 -23.29 -6.94 -28.48
N LYS A 175 -22.22 -7.40 -29.14
CA LYS A 175 -21.02 -7.93 -28.49
C LYS A 175 -19.91 -6.91 -28.57
N PHE A 176 -19.37 -6.57 -27.40
CA PHE A 176 -18.26 -5.65 -27.27
C PHE A 176 -17.01 -6.40 -26.84
N LEU A 177 -15.98 -6.30 -27.66
CA LEU A 177 -14.65 -6.75 -27.32
C LEU A 177 -13.76 -5.53 -27.13
N GLN A 178 -13.22 -5.34 -25.92
CA GLN A 178 -12.45 -4.17 -25.57
C GLN A 178 -11.10 -4.59 -25.02
N HIS A 179 -10.06 -4.00 -25.55
CA HIS A 179 -8.69 -4.10 -25.06
C HIS A 179 -8.20 -2.73 -24.64
N LYS A 180 -7.79 -2.60 -23.40
CA LYS A 180 -7.28 -1.33 -22.86
C LYS A 180 -5.91 -1.56 -22.27
N PHE A 181 -4.96 -0.80 -22.76
CA PHE A 181 -3.59 -0.83 -22.31
C PHE A 181 -3.19 0.53 -21.75
N ARG A 182 -2.59 0.55 -20.56
CA ARG A 182 -2.12 1.78 -19.93
C ARG A 182 -0.73 1.60 -19.38
N LEU A 183 0.15 2.53 -19.70
CA LEU A 183 1.47 2.70 -19.10
C LEU A 183 1.50 4.03 -18.38
N SER A 184 1.89 4.06 -17.12
CA SER A 184 1.95 5.30 -16.36
C SER A 184 3.17 5.36 -15.43
N LEU A 185 3.65 6.57 -15.24
CA LEU A 185 4.67 6.95 -14.28
C LEU A 185 4.02 7.84 -13.24
N SER A 186 4.18 7.52 -11.96
CA SER A 186 3.62 8.33 -10.88
C SER A 186 4.63 8.47 -9.75
N ASN A 187 4.65 9.63 -9.11
CA ASN A 187 5.48 9.85 -7.94
C ASN A 187 4.73 10.66 -6.88
N ASN A 188 4.92 10.28 -5.64
CA ASN A 188 4.42 11.03 -4.49
C ASN A 188 5.55 11.95 -4.01
N TYR A 189 5.54 13.21 -4.44
CA TYR A 189 6.56 14.18 -4.07
C TYR A 189 6.43 14.67 -2.63
N THR A 190 5.19 14.73 -2.15
CA THR A 190 4.88 15.10 -0.77
C THR A 190 3.71 14.26 -0.26
N ARG A 191 3.41 14.37 1.02
CA ARG A 191 2.25 13.71 1.64
C ARG A 191 0.92 14.13 1.00
N THR A 192 0.86 15.35 0.47
CA THR A 192 -0.35 15.97 -0.10
C THR A 192 -0.31 16.12 -1.61
N PHE A 193 0.83 15.90 -2.24
CA PHE A 193 1.01 16.09 -3.67
C PHE A 193 1.52 14.82 -4.34
N CYS A 194 0.73 14.32 -5.28
CA CYS A 194 1.07 13.22 -6.17
C CYS A 194 0.95 13.72 -7.62
N ALA A 195 1.96 13.48 -8.41
CA ALA A 195 1.94 13.77 -9.85
C ALA A 195 2.23 12.50 -10.63
N GLY A 196 1.59 12.38 -11.78
CA GLY A 196 1.79 11.25 -12.67
C GLY A 196 1.53 11.64 -14.11
N PHE A 197 2.16 10.89 -15.00
CA PHE A 197 1.97 10.96 -16.45
C PHE A 197 1.70 9.56 -16.97
N GLY A 198 0.77 9.42 -17.90
CA GLY A 198 0.44 8.11 -18.46
C GLY A 198 -0.05 8.19 -19.90
N PHE A 199 0.17 7.10 -20.61
CA PHE A 199 -0.37 6.84 -21.94
C PHE A 199 -1.37 5.69 -21.84
N GLU A 200 -2.51 5.84 -22.50
CA GLU A 200 -3.55 4.82 -22.57
C GLU A 200 -3.99 4.67 -24.00
N THR A 201 -4.15 3.44 -24.45
CA THR A 201 -4.75 3.09 -25.74
C THR A 201 -5.86 2.08 -25.53
N GLU A 202 -6.92 2.23 -26.30
CA GLU A 202 -8.12 1.40 -26.28
C GLU A 202 -8.44 0.96 -27.71
N MET A 203 -8.75 -0.34 -27.89
CA MET A 203 -9.15 -0.96 -29.16
C MET A 203 -10.37 -1.82 -28.94
#